data_244ec192c858c623416df003263af367
#
_entry.id   244ec192c858c623416df003263af367
#
_cell.length_a   1.000
_cell.length_b   1.000
_cell.length_c   1.000
_cell.angle_alpha   90.00
_cell.angle_beta   90.00
_cell.angle_gamma   90.00
#
_symmetry.space_group_name_H-M   'P 1'
#
loop_
_entity.id
_entity.type
_entity.pdbx_description
1 polymer ?
#
loop_
_entity_poly.entity_id
_entity_poly.type
_entity_poly.pdbx_seq_one_letter_code
_entity_poly.pdbx_strand_id
1 'polypeptide(L)'
;QAQMSAKGIPQIAVVMGSCTAGGAYVPAMSDVTIIVKEQGTIFLAGPPLVKAATGEIVSAENLGGGEVHTRLSGVADYLAEDDPHALALARRAVASLNWDGGGVNHAVRASMAASYDEPLYDAAELLGIVPADTRQPYDIREVIMRVVDGSRFDEFKPRFGVTLVTGFAHLKGCPIG
;
A
#
# COMPACT_ATOMS: atom_id res chain seq x y z
N GLN A 1 17.88 8.37 -2.18
CA GLN A 1 16.81 7.84 -1.35
C GLN A 1 17.17 7.91 0.13
N ALA A 2 18.24 7.26 0.61
CA ALA A 2 18.61 7.24 2.05
C ALA A 2 18.64 8.63 2.71
N GLN A 3 19.18 9.65 2.04
CA GLN A 3 19.17 11.03 2.55
C GLN A 3 17.78 11.66 2.62
N MET A 4 16.89 11.30 1.69
CA MET A 4 15.49 11.75 1.71
C MET A 4 14.75 11.06 2.86
N SER A 5 14.91 9.75 2.99
CA SER A 5 14.34 8.97 4.08
C SER A 5 14.79 9.49 5.46
N ALA A 6 16.10 9.76 5.62
CA ALA A 6 16.65 10.34 6.86
C ALA A 6 16.07 11.73 7.21
N LYS A 7 15.54 12.44 6.23
CA LYS A 7 14.84 13.73 6.39
C LYS A 7 13.33 13.60 6.54
N GLY A 8 12.79 12.38 6.59
CA GLY A 8 11.35 12.13 6.65
C GLY A 8 10.61 12.52 5.37
N ILE A 9 11.30 12.56 4.21
CA ILE A 9 10.67 12.87 2.92
C ILE A 9 10.11 11.58 2.34
N PRO A 10 8.78 11.45 2.22
CA PRO A 10 8.14 10.26 1.68
C PRO A 10 8.50 10.03 0.21
N GLN A 11 8.66 8.77 -0.17
CA GLN A 11 9.04 8.36 -1.50
C GLN A 11 8.04 7.33 -2.02
N ILE A 12 7.39 7.64 -3.14
CA ILE A 12 6.43 6.76 -3.79
C ILE A 12 7.00 6.38 -5.16
N ALA A 13 7.11 5.09 -5.44
CA ALA A 13 7.53 4.58 -6.74
C ALA A 13 6.34 3.97 -7.48
N VAL A 14 6.24 4.28 -8.77
CA VAL A 14 5.27 3.68 -9.69
C VAL A 14 6.03 2.97 -10.79
N VAL A 15 5.95 1.65 -10.80
CA VAL A 15 6.69 0.78 -11.73
C VAL A 15 5.80 0.46 -12.92
N MET A 16 6.00 1.21 -14.01
CA MET A 16 5.24 1.12 -15.26
C MET A 16 6.04 0.45 -16.39
N GLY A 17 7.16 -0.18 -16.04
CA GLY A 17 8.05 -0.86 -16.98
C GLY A 17 9.12 -1.63 -16.23
N SER A 18 10.22 -1.98 -16.93
CA SER A 18 11.27 -2.81 -16.34
C SER A 18 12.23 -2.00 -15.46
N CYS A 19 12.34 -2.40 -14.21
CA CYS A 19 13.35 -1.92 -13.26
C CYS A 19 14.39 -3.02 -13.04
N THR A 20 15.56 -2.88 -13.66
CA THR A 20 16.61 -3.90 -13.66
C THR A 20 17.89 -3.40 -12.98
N ALA A 21 18.59 -4.30 -12.32
CA ALA A 21 19.87 -4.06 -11.63
C ALA A 21 19.78 -2.88 -10.65
N GLY A 22 20.56 -1.82 -10.83
CA GLY A 22 20.51 -0.62 -9.99
C GLY A 22 19.15 0.08 -9.95
N GLY A 23 18.38 0.00 -11.06
CA GLY A 23 17.02 0.53 -11.12
C GLY A 23 16.02 -0.19 -10.21
N ALA A 24 16.27 -1.46 -9.87
CA ALA A 24 15.42 -2.23 -8.98
C ALA A 24 15.44 -1.72 -7.53
N TYR A 25 16.51 -1.08 -7.11
CA TYR A 25 16.61 -0.50 -5.77
C TYR A 25 15.67 0.69 -5.56
N VAL A 26 15.34 1.43 -6.62
CA VAL A 26 14.48 2.62 -6.51
C VAL A 26 13.10 2.26 -5.93
N PRO A 27 12.33 1.37 -6.55
CA PRO A 27 11.06 0.93 -5.98
C PRO A 27 11.24 0.16 -4.66
N ALA A 28 12.24 -0.72 -4.56
CA ALA A 28 12.43 -1.55 -3.36
C ALA A 28 12.78 -0.76 -2.09
N MET A 29 13.31 0.45 -2.23
CA MET A 29 13.66 1.35 -1.13
C MET A 29 12.68 2.52 -0.96
N SER A 30 11.58 2.54 -1.68
CA SER A 30 10.52 3.54 -1.52
C SER A 30 9.57 3.17 -0.38
N ASP A 31 8.91 4.17 0.21
CA ASP A 31 7.95 3.96 1.29
C ASP A 31 6.66 3.32 0.76
N VAL A 32 6.28 3.62 -0.48
CA VAL A 32 5.17 3.01 -1.19
C VAL A 32 5.62 2.63 -2.60
N THR A 33 5.34 1.39 -2.99
CA THR A 33 5.64 0.87 -4.32
C THR A 33 4.39 0.31 -4.99
N ILE A 34 4.05 0.88 -6.13
CA ILE A 34 2.94 0.48 -7.00
C ILE A 34 3.52 -0.14 -8.26
N ILE A 35 3.04 -1.30 -8.67
CA ILE A 35 3.51 -2.00 -9.88
C ILE A 35 2.36 -2.28 -10.83
N VAL A 36 2.56 -2.02 -12.12
CA VAL A 36 1.56 -2.31 -13.16
C VAL A 36 1.67 -3.77 -13.58
N LYS A 37 0.53 -4.46 -13.55
CA LYS A 37 0.37 -5.87 -13.89
C LYS A 37 0.88 -6.15 -15.32
N GLU A 38 1.60 -7.25 -15.49
CA GLU A 38 2.13 -7.74 -16.78
C GLU A 38 3.01 -6.71 -17.55
N GLN A 39 3.29 -5.56 -16.97
CA GLN A 39 4.08 -4.48 -17.58
C GLN A 39 5.28 -4.11 -16.70
N GLY A 40 5.04 -3.88 -15.41
CA GLY A 40 6.08 -3.57 -14.43
C GLY A 40 6.86 -4.81 -14.00
N THR A 41 8.19 -4.70 -13.95
CA THR A 41 9.05 -5.77 -13.41
C THR A 41 10.16 -5.18 -12.54
N ILE A 42 10.51 -5.89 -11.46
CA ILE A 42 11.60 -5.52 -10.56
C ILE A 42 12.48 -6.77 -10.36
N PHE A 43 13.73 -6.72 -10.82
CA PHE A 43 14.71 -7.79 -10.56
C PHE A 43 16.14 -7.27 -10.69
N LEU A 44 17.08 -7.88 -9.98
CA LEU A 44 18.51 -7.52 -10.06
C LEU A 44 19.14 -8.07 -11.34
N ALA A 45 18.73 -9.28 -11.73
CA ALA A 45 19.18 -9.95 -12.95
C ALA A 45 17.96 -10.36 -13.76
N GLY A 46 17.87 -9.93 -15.02
CA GLY A 46 16.78 -10.32 -15.91
C GLY A 46 16.89 -11.77 -16.40
N PRO A 47 15.85 -12.32 -17.04
CA PRO A 47 15.79 -13.71 -17.49
C PRO A 47 17.00 -14.21 -18.29
N PRO A 48 17.61 -13.42 -19.21
CA PRO A 48 18.80 -13.88 -19.93
C PRO A 48 20.00 -14.13 -19.03
N LEU A 49 20.19 -13.29 -18.00
CA LEU A 49 21.30 -13.41 -17.06
C LEU A 49 21.07 -14.58 -16.10
N VAL A 50 19.83 -14.77 -15.62
CA VAL A 50 19.45 -15.95 -14.81
C VAL A 50 19.75 -17.22 -15.57
N LYS A 51 19.32 -17.33 -16.83
CA LYS A 51 19.60 -18.47 -17.69
C LYS A 51 21.12 -18.73 -17.87
N ALA A 52 21.90 -17.68 -18.07
CA ALA A 52 23.34 -17.79 -18.22
C ALA A 52 24.04 -18.25 -16.93
N ALA A 53 23.56 -17.84 -15.77
CA ALA A 53 24.18 -18.13 -14.47
C ALA A 53 23.75 -19.49 -13.90
N THR A 54 22.48 -19.87 -14.05
CA THR A 54 21.88 -21.03 -13.38
C THR A 54 21.33 -22.08 -14.33
N GLY A 55 21.20 -21.77 -15.63
CA GLY A 55 20.52 -22.61 -16.62
C GLY A 55 18.97 -22.54 -16.55
N GLU A 56 18.42 -21.86 -15.59
CA GLU A 56 16.97 -21.74 -15.40
C GLU A 56 16.33 -20.88 -16.50
N ILE A 57 15.19 -21.33 -17.02
CA ILE A 57 14.38 -20.59 -17.99
C ILE A 57 13.15 -20.08 -17.28
N VAL A 58 13.06 -18.77 -17.08
CA VAL A 58 11.97 -18.09 -16.38
C VAL A 58 11.50 -16.88 -17.20
N SER A 59 10.21 -16.58 -17.19
CA SER A 59 9.67 -15.34 -17.78
C SER A 59 9.96 -14.13 -16.88
N ALA A 60 9.96 -12.92 -17.44
CA ALA A 60 10.14 -11.70 -16.66
C ALA A 60 9.05 -11.55 -15.59
N GLU A 61 7.79 -11.89 -15.92
CA GLU A 61 6.66 -11.85 -14.99
C GLU A 61 6.85 -12.83 -13.83
N ASN A 62 7.24 -14.06 -14.09
CA ASN A 62 7.46 -15.06 -13.05
C ASN A 62 8.73 -14.80 -12.22
N LEU A 63 9.70 -14.07 -12.77
CA LEU A 63 10.94 -13.72 -12.06
C LEU A 63 10.73 -12.53 -11.12
N GLY A 64 10.02 -11.49 -11.57
CA GLY A 64 9.86 -10.26 -10.79
C GLY A 64 8.76 -9.35 -11.31
N GLY A 65 7.65 -9.93 -11.74
CA GLY A 65 6.46 -9.19 -12.15
C GLY A 65 5.57 -8.79 -10.97
N GLY A 66 4.46 -8.15 -11.31
CA GLY A 66 3.52 -7.60 -10.35
C GLY A 66 2.93 -8.62 -9.39
N GLU A 67 2.56 -9.81 -9.89
CA GLU A 67 2.02 -10.90 -9.07
C GLU A 67 3.06 -11.41 -8.05
N VAL A 68 4.31 -11.55 -8.46
CA VAL A 68 5.40 -12.02 -7.58
C VAL A 68 5.61 -11.01 -6.45
N HIS A 69 5.71 -9.72 -6.77
CA HIS A 69 6.09 -8.71 -5.80
C HIS A 69 4.96 -8.27 -4.89
N THR A 70 3.69 -8.39 -5.31
CA THR A 70 2.55 -8.04 -4.45
C THR A 70 2.04 -9.20 -3.60
N ARG A 71 2.37 -10.47 -3.92
CA ARG A 71 1.83 -11.63 -3.21
C ARG A 71 2.89 -12.49 -2.51
N LEU A 72 4.08 -12.62 -3.10
CA LEU A 72 5.08 -13.57 -2.61
C LEU A 72 6.23 -12.87 -1.91
N SER A 73 6.82 -11.84 -2.50
CA SER A 73 7.97 -11.13 -1.91
C SER A 73 7.58 -9.96 -1.02
N GLY A 74 6.42 -9.33 -1.25
CA GLY A 74 5.98 -8.14 -0.55
C GLY A 74 6.78 -6.87 -0.87
N VAL A 75 7.60 -6.88 -1.93
CA VAL A 75 8.40 -5.71 -2.35
C VAL A 75 7.50 -4.61 -2.91
N ALA A 76 6.44 -4.95 -3.64
CA ALA A 76 5.44 -3.99 -4.08
C ALA A 76 4.19 -4.05 -3.18
N ASP A 77 3.64 -2.87 -2.89
CA ASP A 77 2.50 -2.71 -1.98
C ASP A 77 1.17 -2.85 -2.71
N TYR A 78 1.10 -2.34 -3.92
CA TYR A 78 -0.12 -2.33 -4.73
C TYR A 78 0.11 -2.84 -6.14
N LEU A 79 -0.84 -3.65 -6.63
CA LEU A 79 -0.91 -4.05 -8.03
C LEU A 79 -1.92 -3.15 -8.75
N ALA A 80 -1.45 -2.46 -9.78
CA ALA A 80 -2.31 -1.70 -10.69
C ALA A 80 -2.63 -2.51 -11.94
N GLU A 81 -3.86 -2.42 -12.43
CA GLU A 81 -4.26 -3.12 -13.65
C GLU A 81 -3.68 -2.48 -14.91
N ASP A 82 -3.50 -1.15 -14.89
CA ASP A 82 -2.97 -0.33 -15.98
C ASP A 82 -2.32 0.97 -15.46
N ASP A 83 -1.77 1.77 -16.36
CA ASP A 83 -1.13 3.05 -16.05
C ASP A 83 -2.08 4.07 -15.39
N PRO A 84 -3.33 4.30 -15.91
CA PRO A 84 -4.31 5.16 -15.23
C PRO A 84 -4.61 4.71 -13.80
N HIS A 85 -4.78 3.41 -13.57
CA HIS A 85 -5.00 2.87 -12.22
C HIS A 85 -3.78 3.09 -11.33
N ALA A 86 -2.57 2.88 -11.84
CA ALA A 86 -1.34 3.13 -11.10
C ALA A 86 -1.22 4.60 -10.65
N LEU A 87 -1.56 5.54 -11.52
CA LEU A 87 -1.57 6.98 -11.18
C LEU A 87 -2.65 7.31 -10.15
N ALA A 88 -3.82 6.68 -10.22
CA ALA A 88 -4.88 6.84 -9.21
C ALA A 88 -4.43 6.33 -7.83
N LEU A 89 -3.78 5.15 -7.79
CA LEU A 89 -3.19 4.60 -6.57
C LEU A 89 -2.11 5.51 -5.98
N ALA A 90 -1.23 6.07 -6.84
CA ALA A 90 -0.20 7.01 -6.40
C ALA A 90 -0.80 8.28 -5.78
N ARG A 91 -1.85 8.84 -6.39
CA ARG A 91 -2.57 9.99 -5.84
C ARG A 91 -3.21 9.67 -4.49
N ARG A 92 -3.78 8.47 -4.35
CA ARG A 92 -4.35 8.00 -3.07
C ARG A 92 -3.27 7.85 -2.01
N ALA A 93 -2.13 7.26 -2.34
CA ALA A 93 -1.00 7.13 -1.43
C ALA A 93 -0.50 8.52 -0.95
N VAL A 94 -0.38 9.50 -1.86
CA VAL A 94 -0.02 10.88 -1.49
C VAL A 94 -1.05 11.48 -0.51
N ALA A 95 -2.34 11.26 -0.74
CA ALA A 95 -3.39 11.78 0.14
C ALA A 95 -3.33 11.17 1.55
N SER A 96 -2.94 9.88 1.65
CA SER A 96 -2.82 9.19 2.94
C SER A 96 -1.57 9.55 3.73
N LEU A 97 -0.53 10.14 3.10
CA LEU A 97 0.72 10.49 3.78
C LEU A 97 0.54 11.56 4.87
N ASN A 98 -0.49 12.41 4.75
CA ASN A 98 -0.66 13.59 5.63
C ASN A 98 0.64 14.40 5.79
N TRP A 99 1.46 14.43 4.74
CA TRP A 99 2.77 15.07 4.76
C TRP A 99 2.63 16.59 4.64
N ASP A 100 3.18 17.29 5.59
CA ASP A 100 3.04 18.73 5.76
C ASP A 100 4.28 19.52 5.29
N GLY A 101 5.21 18.87 4.54
CA GLY A 101 6.43 19.51 4.09
C GLY A 101 7.43 19.80 5.22
N GLY A 102 7.24 19.22 6.41
CA GLY A 102 8.14 19.37 7.55
C GLY A 102 7.97 20.66 8.34
N GLY A 103 6.85 21.37 8.19
CA GLY A 103 6.69 22.69 8.79
C GLY A 103 5.31 23.12 9.27
N VAL A 104 4.28 22.31 9.18
CA VAL A 104 2.95 22.73 9.65
C VAL A 104 2.82 22.49 11.15
N ASN A 105 2.57 23.58 11.89
CA ASN A 105 2.30 23.57 13.32
C ASN A 105 1.22 22.55 13.71
N HIS A 106 1.46 21.76 14.76
CA HIS A 106 0.47 20.89 15.43
C HIS A 106 -0.87 21.59 15.71
N ALA A 107 -0.87 22.93 15.88
CA ALA A 107 -2.07 23.72 16.06
C ALA A 107 -2.97 23.79 14.80
N VAL A 108 -2.39 23.77 13.59
CA VAL A 108 -3.16 23.74 12.34
C VAL A 108 -3.78 22.35 12.13
N ARG A 109 -3.08 21.27 12.48
CA ARG A 109 -3.63 19.92 12.48
C ARG A 109 -4.81 19.78 13.46
N ALA A 110 -4.69 20.32 14.66
CA ALA A 110 -5.77 20.32 15.64
C ALA A 110 -7.00 21.11 15.16
N SER A 111 -6.78 22.16 14.37
CA SER A 111 -7.87 22.96 13.75
C SER A 111 -8.52 22.23 12.57
N MET A 112 -7.77 21.44 11.81
CA MET A 112 -8.31 20.63 10.71
C MET A 112 -9.06 19.38 11.21
N ALA A 113 -8.73 18.87 12.39
CA ALA A 113 -9.46 17.80 13.07
C ALA A 113 -10.86 18.23 13.58
N ALA A 114 -11.21 19.50 13.45
CA ALA A 114 -12.52 20.02 13.89
C ALA A 114 -13.69 19.62 12.96
N SER A 115 -13.42 19.04 11.79
CA SER A 115 -14.46 18.56 10.85
C SER A 115 -14.09 17.14 10.43
N TYR A 116 -14.89 16.18 10.82
CA TYR A 116 -14.79 14.78 10.39
C TYR A 116 -16.17 14.27 9.98
N ASP A 117 -16.21 13.27 9.14
CA ASP A 117 -17.45 12.60 8.74
C ASP A 117 -17.69 11.41 9.68
N GLU A 118 -18.87 11.28 10.24
CA GLU A 118 -19.23 10.07 10.98
C GLU A 118 -19.17 8.84 10.05
N PRO A 119 -18.91 7.65 10.59
CA PRO A 119 -18.98 6.41 9.82
C PRO A 119 -20.33 6.27 9.09
N LEU A 120 -20.33 5.74 7.88
CA LEU A 120 -21.54 5.52 7.09
C LEU A 120 -22.41 4.37 7.65
N TYR A 121 -21.81 3.47 8.42
CA TYR A 121 -22.45 2.31 9.01
C TYR A 121 -22.62 2.49 10.51
N ASP A 122 -23.75 2.04 11.05
CA ASP A 122 -24.07 2.16 12.48
C ASP A 122 -23.16 1.23 13.32
N ALA A 123 -22.51 1.79 14.33
CA ALA A 123 -21.70 1.03 15.27
C ALA A 123 -22.50 -0.06 16.04
N ALA A 124 -23.81 0.11 16.21
CA ALA A 124 -24.66 -0.91 16.83
C ALA A 124 -24.68 -2.24 16.05
N GLU A 125 -24.43 -2.21 14.74
CA GLU A 125 -24.34 -3.42 13.90
C GLU A 125 -23.17 -4.33 14.29
N LEU A 126 -22.15 -3.82 15.00
CA LEU A 126 -21.01 -4.62 15.49
C LEU A 126 -21.45 -5.83 16.33
N LEU A 127 -22.57 -5.70 17.05
CA LEU A 127 -23.13 -6.81 17.84
C LEU A 127 -23.59 -8.01 16.98
N GLY A 128 -23.89 -7.76 15.70
CA GLY A 128 -24.26 -8.81 14.74
C GLY A 128 -23.10 -9.29 13.85
N ILE A 129 -22.00 -8.51 13.77
CA ILE A 129 -20.84 -8.80 12.93
C ILE A 129 -19.81 -9.64 13.69
N VAL A 130 -19.52 -9.25 14.93
CA VAL A 130 -18.51 -9.96 15.74
C VAL A 130 -19.19 -11.16 16.43
N PRO A 131 -18.84 -12.40 16.04
CA PRO A 131 -19.49 -13.56 16.61
C PRO A 131 -19.10 -13.77 18.08
N ALA A 132 -20.05 -14.24 18.90
CA ALA A 132 -19.78 -14.61 20.28
C ALA A 132 -18.84 -15.83 20.41
N ASP A 133 -18.87 -16.73 19.42
CA ASP A 133 -17.94 -17.86 19.32
C ASP A 133 -16.66 -17.43 18.58
N THR A 134 -15.56 -17.33 19.33
CA THR A 134 -14.24 -16.92 18.80
C THR A 134 -13.65 -17.85 17.72
N ARG A 135 -14.25 -19.03 17.50
CA ARG A 135 -13.88 -19.96 16.44
C ARG A 135 -14.52 -19.61 15.09
N GLN A 136 -15.51 -18.72 15.07
CA GLN A 136 -16.16 -18.28 13.85
C GLN A 136 -15.35 -17.11 13.26
N PRO A 137 -14.85 -17.23 12.02
CA PRO A 137 -14.17 -16.13 11.35
C PRO A 137 -15.17 -15.04 10.93
N TYR A 138 -14.72 -13.80 10.93
CA TYR A 138 -15.44 -12.65 10.35
C TYR A 138 -14.44 -11.74 9.63
N ASP A 139 -14.92 -10.88 8.72
CA ASP A 139 -14.06 -9.91 8.06
C ASP A 139 -13.88 -8.69 8.97
N ILE A 140 -12.64 -8.46 9.40
CA ILE A 140 -12.29 -7.32 10.26
C ILE A 140 -12.56 -5.96 9.56
N ARG A 141 -12.60 -5.93 8.21
CA ARG A 141 -12.94 -4.71 7.46
C ARG A 141 -14.33 -4.20 7.80
N GLU A 142 -15.27 -5.10 8.10
CA GLU A 142 -16.61 -4.73 8.55
C GLU A 142 -16.58 -3.95 9.87
N VAL A 143 -15.65 -4.29 10.77
CA VAL A 143 -15.45 -3.54 12.01
C VAL A 143 -14.79 -2.19 11.71
N ILE A 144 -13.72 -2.18 10.91
CA ILE A 144 -12.99 -0.97 10.54
C ILE A 144 -13.94 0.07 9.93
N MET A 145 -14.80 -0.33 8.99
CA MET A 145 -15.75 0.55 8.29
C MET A 145 -16.80 1.20 9.23
N ARG A 146 -17.01 0.66 10.43
CA ARG A 146 -17.92 1.22 11.45
C ARG A 146 -17.22 2.08 12.50
N VAL A 147 -15.89 2.20 12.38
CA VAL A 147 -15.07 2.94 13.34
C VAL A 147 -14.43 4.17 12.70
N VAL A 148 -13.97 4.05 11.44
CA VAL A 148 -13.20 5.10 10.78
C VAL A 148 -14.08 6.15 10.11
N ASP A 149 -13.57 7.37 9.99
CA ASP A 149 -14.26 8.52 9.44
C ASP A 149 -14.77 8.26 8.02
N GLY A 150 -16.09 8.51 7.82
CA GLY A 150 -16.77 8.31 6.56
C GLY A 150 -16.64 6.89 5.99
N SER A 151 -16.31 5.90 6.84
CA SER A 151 -16.02 4.51 6.44
C SER A 151 -14.93 4.42 5.36
N ARG A 152 -13.94 5.31 5.40
CA ARG A 152 -12.83 5.35 4.44
C ARG A 152 -11.59 4.67 5.01
N PHE A 153 -11.24 3.55 4.41
CA PHE A 153 -10.06 2.75 4.76
C PHE A 153 -9.21 2.49 3.52
N ASP A 154 -7.94 2.86 3.56
CA ASP A 154 -6.96 2.59 2.51
C ASP A 154 -6.10 1.39 2.92
N GLU A 155 -6.47 0.21 2.43
CA GLU A 155 -5.79 -1.04 2.81
C GLU A 155 -4.40 -1.08 2.19
N PHE A 156 -3.38 -1.26 3.03
CA PHE A 156 -1.98 -1.37 2.65
C PHE A 156 -1.59 -2.84 2.46
N LYS A 157 -0.90 -3.17 1.36
CA LYS A 157 -0.48 -4.54 1.00
C LYS A 157 -1.64 -5.56 0.99
N PRO A 158 -2.79 -5.27 0.34
CA PRO A 158 -3.99 -6.12 0.44
C PRO A 158 -3.79 -7.54 -0.09
N ARG A 159 -2.69 -7.80 -0.81
CA ARG A 159 -2.39 -9.08 -1.45
C ARG A 159 -1.30 -9.88 -0.75
N PHE A 160 -0.57 -9.27 0.20
CA PHE A 160 0.54 -9.88 0.92
C PHE A 160 0.16 -10.14 2.38
N GLY A 161 0.35 -11.37 2.86
CA GLY A 161 0.02 -11.72 4.23
C GLY A 161 -1.47 -11.56 4.55
N VAL A 162 -2.34 -12.04 3.69
CA VAL A 162 -3.81 -11.82 3.66
C VAL A 162 -4.58 -12.20 4.93
N THR A 163 -3.93 -12.80 5.92
CA THR A 163 -4.50 -13.08 7.23
C THR A 163 -4.46 -11.88 8.19
N LEU A 164 -3.74 -10.82 7.82
CA LEU A 164 -3.65 -9.56 8.54
C LEU A 164 -4.12 -8.43 7.62
N VAL A 165 -5.03 -7.61 8.09
CA VAL A 165 -5.49 -6.40 7.40
C VAL A 165 -4.76 -5.21 8.01
N THR A 166 -4.04 -4.47 7.17
CA THR A 166 -3.31 -3.25 7.54
C THR A 166 -3.71 -2.12 6.62
N GLY A 167 -3.66 -0.88 7.07
CA GLY A 167 -4.03 0.25 6.21
C GLY A 167 -4.02 1.59 6.92
N PHE A 168 -4.48 2.61 6.22
CA PHE A 168 -4.53 3.98 6.66
C PHE A 168 -5.97 4.49 6.68
N ALA A 169 -6.31 5.26 7.71
CA ALA A 169 -7.62 5.84 7.88
C ALA A 169 -7.55 7.15 8.68
N HIS A 170 -8.70 7.75 8.94
CA HIS A 170 -8.83 8.82 9.92
C HIS A 170 -9.82 8.42 11.00
N LEU A 171 -9.57 8.85 12.22
CA LEU A 171 -10.49 8.71 13.35
C LEU A 171 -10.66 10.09 14.01
N LYS A 172 -11.87 10.64 13.89
CA LYS A 172 -12.19 12.01 14.32
C LYS A 172 -11.20 13.05 13.78
N GLY A 173 -10.90 12.96 12.48
CA GLY A 173 -9.96 13.79 11.76
C GLY A 173 -8.48 13.49 12.04
N CYS A 174 -8.15 12.58 12.96
CA CYS A 174 -6.76 12.21 13.24
C CYS A 174 -6.33 11.06 12.33
N PRO A 175 -5.21 11.18 11.59
CA PRO A 175 -4.68 10.08 10.78
C PRO A 175 -4.21 8.93 11.68
N ILE A 176 -4.57 7.71 11.29
CA ILE A 176 -4.21 6.46 11.96
C ILE A 176 -3.71 5.42 10.95
N GLY A 177 -2.92 4.47 11.42
CA GLY A 177 -2.45 3.31 10.67
C GLY A 177 -2.43 2.05 11.52
#